data_a0f7ef5501f40d4e0d56c0358c7fb5c2
#
_entry.id   a0f7ef5501f40d4e0d56c0358c7fb5c2
#
_cell.length_a   1.000
_cell.length_b   1.000
_cell.length_c   1.000
_cell.angle_alpha   90.00
_cell.angle_beta   90.00
_cell.angle_gamma   90.00
#
_symmetry.space_group_name_H-M   'P 1'
#
loop_
_entity.id
_entity.type
_entity.pdbx_description
1 polymer ?
#
loop_
_entity_poly.entity_id
_entity_poly.type
_entity_poly.pdbx_seq_one_letter_code
_entity_poly.pdbx_strand_id
1 'polypeptide(L)' 'MSEKLLTVAEAAEVAGVSPSMVYGWCAEQLLPHFRFGTKGRRGKILISPAEFNQFMQSCRVDVHPLLELE' A
#
# COMPACT_ATOMS: atom_id res chain seq x y z
N MET A 1 -4.25 -6.99 20.95
CA MET A 1 -5.24 -6.63 19.96
C MET A 1 -4.68 -6.77 18.56
N SER A 2 -5.31 -7.56 17.75
CA SER A 2 -4.80 -7.80 16.42
C SER A 2 -5.37 -6.80 15.44
N GLU A 3 -4.55 -6.40 14.51
CA GLU A 3 -4.96 -5.51 13.45
C GLU A 3 -5.59 -6.34 12.35
N LYS A 4 -6.63 -5.78 11.78
CA LYS A 4 -7.26 -6.41 10.64
C LYS A 4 -6.46 -6.06 9.39
N LEU A 5 -6.15 -7.07 8.62
CA LEU A 5 -5.44 -6.83 7.37
C LEU A 5 -6.38 -6.16 6.37
N LEU A 6 -5.81 -5.33 5.53
CA LEU A 6 -6.55 -4.60 4.51
C LEU A 6 -6.53 -5.36 3.20
N THR A 7 -7.67 -5.33 2.51
CA THR A 7 -7.68 -5.79 1.13
C THR A 7 -7.06 -4.70 0.26
N VAL A 8 -6.77 -5.05 -0.99
CA VAL A 8 -6.23 -4.07 -1.93
C VAL A 8 -7.20 -2.90 -2.09
N ALA A 9 -8.50 -3.21 -2.18
CA ALA A 9 -9.49 -2.16 -2.33
C ALA A 9 -9.51 -1.24 -1.12
N GLU A 10 -9.42 -1.83 0.08
CA GLU A 10 -9.43 -1.03 1.30
C GLU A 10 -8.18 -0.17 1.40
N ALA A 11 -7.04 -0.73 1.04
CA ALA A 11 -5.80 0.03 1.07
C ALA A 11 -5.86 1.18 0.08
N ALA A 12 -6.40 0.92 -1.10
CA ALA A 12 -6.53 1.97 -2.11
C ALA A 12 -7.41 3.09 -1.59
N GLU A 13 -8.47 2.73 -0.90
CA GLU A 13 -9.38 3.73 -0.36
C GLU A 13 -8.71 4.57 0.71
N VAL A 14 -7.95 3.93 1.57
CA VAL A 14 -7.23 4.64 2.62
C VAL A 14 -6.23 5.63 2.02
N ALA A 15 -5.53 5.22 0.99
CA ALA A 15 -4.52 6.07 0.36
C ALA A 15 -5.10 7.04 -0.65
N GLY A 16 -6.35 6.85 -1.06
CA GLY A 16 -6.96 7.71 -2.06
C GLY A 16 -6.45 7.46 -3.46
N VAL A 17 -6.08 6.24 -3.75
CA VAL A 17 -5.57 5.87 -5.07
C VAL A 17 -6.41 4.73 -5.62
N SER A 18 -6.14 4.37 -6.88
CA SER A 18 -6.87 3.27 -7.49
C SER A 18 -6.32 1.93 -7.03
N PRO A 19 -7.15 0.88 -7.01
CA PRO A 19 -6.65 -0.44 -6.68
C PRO A 19 -5.54 -0.92 -7.61
N SER A 20 -5.58 -0.50 -8.87
CA SER A 20 -4.53 -0.85 -9.81
C SER A 20 -3.17 -0.39 -9.33
N MET A 21 -3.15 0.78 -8.72
CA MET A 21 -1.91 1.34 -8.22
C MET A 21 -1.36 0.50 -7.08
N VAL A 22 -2.24 0.07 -6.19
CA VAL A 22 -1.83 -0.78 -5.07
C VAL A 22 -1.33 -2.12 -5.59
N TYR A 23 -2.01 -2.69 -6.57
CA TYR A 23 -1.54 -3.93 -7.19
C TYR A 23 -0.16 -3.74 -7.80
N GLY A 24 0.06 -2.61 -8.45
CA GLY A 24 1.36 -2.31 -9.03
C GLY A 24 2.45 -2.28 -7.99
N TRP A 25 2.18 -1.65 -6.86
CA TRP A 25 3.15 -1.58 -5.77
C TRP A 25 3.48 -2.99 -5.27
N CYS A 26 2.48 -3.83 -5.15
CA CYS A 26 2.69 -5.20 -4.69
C CYS A 26 3.46 -6.00 -5.72
N ALA A 27 3.12 -5.83 -7.00
CA ALA A 27 3.78 -6.58 -8.06
C ALA A 27 5.25 -6.23 -8.17
N GLU A 28 5.60 -4.99 -7.92
CA GLU A 28 6.99 -4.55 -7.95
C GLU A 28 7.68 -4.76 -6.62
N GLN A 29 6.97 -5.34 -5.68
CA GLN A 29 7.53 -5.67 -4.37
C GLN A 29 8.01 -4.44 -3.62
N LEU A 30 7.33 -3.34 -3.85
CA LEU A 30 7.60 -2.11 -3.12
C LEU A 30 6.85 -2.05 -1.82
N LEU A 31 5.68 -2.69 -1.77
CA LEU A 31 4.80 -2.67 -0.63
C LEU A 31 4.73 -4.06 -0.02
N PRO A 32 5.12 -4.21 1.25
CA PRO A 32 4.98 -5.51 1.92
C PRO A 32 3.53 -5.93 1.95
N HIS A 33 3.29 -7.19 1.69
CA HIS A 33 1.93 -7.70 1.64
C HIS A 33 1.95 -9.20 1.86
N PHE A 34 0.78 -9.74 2.15
CA PHE A 34 0.58 -11.18 2.27
C PHE A 34 -0.18 -11.65 1.06
N ARG A 35 0.24 -12.76 0.52
CA ARG A 35 -0.45 -13.37 -0.61
C ARG A 35 -0.97 -14.73 -0.17
N PHE A 36 -2.27 -14.84 -0.08
CA PHE A 36 -2.91 -16.09 0.29
C PHE A 36 -3.55 -16.68 -0.95
N GLY A 37 -3.21 -17.91 -1.26
CA GLY A 37 -3.80 -18.53 -2.41
C GLY A 37 -3.54 -20.00 -2.38
N THR A 38 -4.30 -20.73 -3.17
CA THR A 38 -4.12 -22.15 -3.32
C THR A 38 -3.51 -22.39 -4.68
N LYS A 39 -2.93 -23.57 -4.81
CA LYS A 39 -2.31 -23.97 -6.05
C LYS A 39 -3.30 -23.84 -7.20
N GLY A 40 -2.87 -23.18 -8.26
CA GLY A 40 -3.70 -23.02 -9.45
C GLY A 40 -4.70 -21.90 -9.36
N ARG A 41 -4.67 -21.13 -8.29
CA ARG A 41 -5.59 -20.03 -8.12
C ARG A 41 -4.87 -18.76 -7.81
N ARG A 42 -5.49 -17.66 -8.17
CA ARG A 42 -4.97 -16.37 -7.79
C ARG A 42 -4.98 -16.24 -6.28
N GLY A 43 -3.91 -15.72 -5.75
CA GLY A 43 -3.84 -15.45 -4.35
C GLY A 43 -4.61 -14.21 -4.01
N LYS A 44 -5.07 -14.15 -2.76
CA LYS A 44 -5.68 -12.96 -2.23
C LYS A 44 -4.58 -12.14 -1.57
N ILE A 45 -4.53 -10.88 -1.88
CA ILE A 45 -3.51 -10.00 -1.33
C ILE A 45 -4.10 -9.23 -0.16
N LEU A 46 -3.42 -9.31 0.98
CA LEU A 46 -3.80 -8.57 2.16
C LEU A 46 -2.60 -7.80 2.65
N ILE A 47 -2.86 -6.64 3.22
CA ILE A 47 -1.81 -5.71 3.58
C ILE A 47 -1.95 -5.32 5.05
N SER A 48 -0.84 -5.36 5.77
CA SER A 48 -0.84 -4.92 7.16
C SER A 48 -1.00 -3.41 7.22
N PRO A 49 -1.96 -2.91 8.02
CA PRO A 49 -2.12 -1.46 8.13
C PRO A 49 -0.86 -0.76 8.58
N ALA A 50 -0.12 -1.36 9.50
CA ALA A 50 1.11 -0.75 9.99
C ALA A 50 2.16 -0.64 8.89
N GLU A 51 2.32 -1.72 8.12
CA GLU A 51 3.29 -1.70 7.03
C GLU A 51 2.86 -0.80 5.91
N PHE A 52 1.56 -0.73 5.66
CA PHE A 52 1.04 0.18 4.65
C PHE A 52 1.32 1.62 5.05
N ASN A 53 1.13 1.92 6.31
CA ASN A 53 1.40 3.26 6.81
C ASN A 53 2.87 3.62 6.66
N GLN A 54 3.76 2.67 6.96
CA GLN A 54 5.18 2.90 6.77
C GLN A 54 5.52 3.11 5.31
N PHE A 55 4.89 2.34 4.43
CA PHE A 55 5.11 2.51 3.00
C PHE A 55 4.70 3.91 2.57
N MET A 56 3.54 4.37 3.03
CA MET A 56 3.08 5.70 2.67
C MET A 56 4.02 6.77 3.18
N GLN A 57 4.58 6.57 4.37
CA GLN A 57 5.54 7.53 4.90
C GLN A 57 6.78 7.59 4.03
N SER A 58 7.21 6.47 3.51
CA SER A 58 8.38 6.44 2.65
C SER A 58 8.14 7.11 1.30
N CYS A 59 6.88 7.21 0.91
CA CYS A 59 6.51 7.87 -0.33
C CYS A 59 6.25 9.35 -0.15
N ARG A 60 6.28 9.80 1.10
CA ARG A 60 5.97 11.18 1.38
C ARG A 60 7.07 12.09 0.85
N VAL A 61 6.65 13.17 0.23
CA VAL A 61 7.58 14.17 -0.26
C VAL A 61 7.37 15.42 0.57
N ASP A 62 8.38 15.83 1.31
CA ASP A 62 8.30 17.04 2.09
C ASP A 62 8.66 18.22 1.23
N VAL A 63 7.77 19.19 1.18
CA VAL A 63 7.99 20.39 0.39
C VAL A 63 8.34 21.53 1.31
N HIS A 64 9.50 22.12 1.06
CA HIS A 64 9.95 23.23 1.87
C HIS A 64 9.30 24.51 1.38
N PRO A 65 8.67 25.27 2.28
CA PRO A 65 7.99 26.50 1.84
C PRO A 65 8.91 27.45 1.11
N LEU A 66 10.17 27.51 1.54
CA LEU A 66 11.12 28.43 0.91
C LEU A 66 11.40 28.06 -0.53
N LEU A 67 11.35 26.79 -0.82
CA LEU A 67 11.61 26.36 -2.18
C LEU A 67 10.49 26.77 -3.11
N GLU A 68 9.31 26.89 -2.57
CA GLU A 68 8.16 27.28 -3.38
C GLU A 68 8.23 28.70 -3.82
N LEU A 69 9.00 29.49 -3.12
CA LEU A 69 9.12 30.91 -3.43
C LEU A 69 10.17 31.20 -4.49
N GLU A 70 10.94 30.21 -4.83
CA GLU A 70 12.04 30.40 -5.78
C GLU A 70 11.55 30.50 -7.24
#